data_5fe91b1a9253a9c220553b6c9ba6d62e
#
_entry.id   5fe91b1a9253a9c220553b6c9ba6d62e
#
_cell.length_a   1.000
_cell.length_b   1.000
_cell.length_c   1.000
_cell.angle_alpha   90.00
_cell.angle_beta   90.00
_cell.angle_gamma   90.00
#
_symmetry.space_group_name_H-M   'P 1'
#
loop_
_entity.id
_entity.type
_entity.pdbx_description
1 polymer ?
#
loop_
_entity_poly.entity_id
_entity_poly.type
_entity_poly.pdbx_seq_one_letter_code
_entity_poly.pdbx_strand_id
1 'polypeptide(L)'
;MFTRILARLLFSKGFYKAWEITPILIFAFIYSALAQYIASIFNASKKTNKVFFASTLGAIINILLNFLLIPFFSGIGAAIATTAGYITILVINMINTQKILKIDLNLKNIITQSILLIIEIVGIMLNIKMGSIISLICLMFILIYNKENLILLYKTGVSKVLKKGEKL
;
A
#
# COMPACT_ATOMS: atom_id res chain seq x y z
N MET A 1 -2.78 17.17 5.89
CA MET A 1 -2.18 18.50 5.87
C MET A 1 -1.00 18.58 4.91
N PHE A 2 -0.03 17.70 5.02
CA PHE A 2 1.19 17.67 4.18
C PHE A 2 0.90 17.50 2.67
N THR A 3 -0.04 16.64 2.29
CA THR A 3 -0.47 16.44 0.89
C THR A 3 -1.01 17.71 0.23
N ARG A 4 -1.74 18.55 0.97
CA ARG A 4 -2.25 19.84 0.46
C ARG A 4 -1.14 20.87 0.27
N ILE A 5 -0.15 20.89 1.17
CA ILE A 5 1.01 21.76 1.06
C ILE A 5 1.85 21.37 -0.15
N LEU A 6 2.12 20.07 -0.31
CA LEU A 6 2.82 19.54 -1.47
C LEU A 6 2.07 19.80 -2.77
N ALA A 7 0.75 19.63 -2.78
CA ALA A 7 -0.06 19.90 -3.97
C ALA A 7 -0.02 21.38 -4.38
N ARG A 8 0.01 22.32 -3.42
CA ARG A 8 0.17 23.74 -3.71
C ARG A 8 1.54 24.10 -4.28
N LEU A 9 2.57 23.37 -3.86
CA LEU A 9 3.96 23.63 -4.27
C LEU A 9 4.29 22.99 -5.62
N LEU A 10 3.73 21.81 -5.90
CA LEU A 10 4.11 20.99 -7.05
C LEU A 10 3.11 21.07 -8.21
N PHE A 11 1.82 21.34 -7.95
CA PHE A 11 0.81 21.31 -8.98
C PHE A 11 0.36 22.73 -9.38
N SER A 12 0.13 22.91 -10.68
CA SER A 12 -0.53 24.11 -11.19
C SER A 12 -1.98 24.23 -10.68
N LYS A 13 -2.56 25.44 -10.70
CA LYS A 13 -3.92 25.71 -10.17
C LYS A 13 -4.99 24.76 -10.71
N GLY A 14 -4.88 24.29 -11.96
CA GLY A 14 -5.82 23.36 -12.59
C GLY A 14 -5.76 21.93 -12.05
N PHE A 15 -4.62 21.51 -11.49
CA PHE A 15 -4.40 20.16 -10.95
C PHE A 15 -4.43 20.09 -9.42
N TYR A 16 -4.81 21.18 -8.76
CA TYR A 16 -4.84 21.22 -7.29
C TYR A 16 -5.71 20.12 -6.65
N LYS A 17 -6.83 19.75 -7.29
CA LYS A 17 -7.71 18.66 -6.80
C LYS A 17 -7.04 17.28 -6.75
N ALA A 18 -5.87 17.10 -7.35
CA ALA A 18 -5.12 15.84 -7.27
C ALA A 18 -4.75 15.43 -5.83
N TRP A 19 -4.76 16.37 -4.87
CA TRP A 19 -4.53 16.03 -3.45
C TRP A 19 -5.58 15.06 -2.89
N GLU A 20 -6.80 15.04 -3.44
CA GLU A 20 -7.89 14.13 -3.03
C GLU A 20 -7.61 12.69 -3.46
N ILE A 21 -6.93 12.51 -4.59
CA ILE A 21 -6.62 11.21 -5.18
C ILE A 21 -5.36 10.60 -4.53
N THR A 22 -4.42 11.45 -4.14
CA THR A 22 -3.10 11.06 -3.62
C THR A 22 -3.16 10.06 -2.46
N PRO A 23 -3.98 10.24 -1.41
CA PRO A 23 -4.04 9.28 -0.30
C PRO A 23 -4.49 7.89 -0.74
N ILE A 24 -5.45 7.81 -1.69
CA ILE A 24 -5.95 6.53 -2.22
C ILE A 24 -4.85 5.84 -3.03
N LEU A 25 -4.09 6.59 -3.84
CA LEU A 25 -2.97 6.02 -4.59
C LEU A 25 -1.83 5.55 -3.68
N ILE A 26 -1.52 6.28 -2.60
CA ILE A 26 -0.53 5.81 -1.62
C ILE A 26 -0.97 4.47 -1.04
N PHE A 27 -2.24 4.33 -0.69
CA PHE A 27 -2.81 3.08 -0.22
C PHE A 27 -2.67 1.97 -1.27
N ALA A 28 -2.98 2.25 -2.54
CA ALA A 28 -2.78 1.32 -3.65
C ALA A 28 -1.31 0.87 -3.78
N PHE A 29 -0.35 1.79 -3.66
CA PHE A 29 1.08 1.47 -3.73
C PHE A 29 1.57 0.59 -2.59
N ILE A 30 1.01 0.69 -1.39
CA ILE A 30 1.32 -0.21 -0.28
C ILE A 30 0.95 -1.65 -0.66
N TYR A 31 -0.24 -1.87 -1.23
CA TYR A 31 -0.67 -3.19 -1.70
C TYR A 31 0.16 -3.69 -2.87
N SER A 32 0.54 -2.80 -3.79
CA SER A 32 1.47 -3.11 -4.88
C SER A 32 2.82 -3.60 -4.36
N ALA A 33 3.39 -2.90 -3.37
CA ALA A 33 4.67 -3.27 -2.76
C ALA A 33 4.59 -4.64 -2.07
N LEU A 34 3.52 -4.91 -1.32
CA LEU A 34 3.29 -6.22 -0.68
C LEU A 34 3.13 -7.33 -1.74
N ALA A 35 2.37 -7.07 -2.80
CA ALA A 35 2.19 -8.01 -3.90
C ALA A 35 3.52 -8.35 -4.60
N GLN A 36 4.38 -7.36 -4.82
CA GLN A 36 5.70 -7.54 -5.41
C GLN A 36 6.67 -8.29 -4.48
N TYR A 37 6.61 -8.00 -3.16
CA TYR A 37 7.37 -8.74 -2.18
C TYR A 37 7.07 -10.24 -2.24
N ILE A 38 5.78 -10.62 -2.29
CA ILE A 38 5.37 -12.02 -2.42
C ILE A 38 5.74 -12.58 -3.81
N ALA A 39 5.59 -11.78 -4.86
CA ALA A 39 5.97 -12.17 -6.22
C ALA A 39 7.47 -12.51 -6.34
N SER A 40 8.34 -11.89 -5.55
CA SER A 40 9.77 -12.18 -5.55
C SER A 40 10.09 -13.64 -5.21
N ILE A 41 9.25 -14.29 -4.40
CA ILE A 41 9.38 -15.70 -4.03
C ILE A 41 9.16 -16.61 -5.25
N PHE A 42 8.17 -16.27 -6.09
CA PHE A 42 7.90 -17.00 -7.34
C PHE A 42 9.03 -16.82 -8.34
N ASN A 43 9.59 -15.61 -8.43
CA ASN A 43 10.73 -15.33 -9.29
C ASN A 43 11.96 -16.13 -8.86
N ALA A 44 12.25 -16.19 -7.55
CA ALA A 44 13.33 -17.00 -7.00
C ALA A 44 13.09 -18.50 -7.23
N SER A 45 11.83 -18.95 -7.23
CA SER A 45 11.44 -20.34 -7.47
C SER A 45 11.28 -20.70 -8.96
N LYS A 46 11.62 -19.79 -9.89
CA LYS A 46 11.42 -19.92 -11.34
C LYS A 46 9.98 -20.22 -11.77
N LYS A 47 8.99 -19.82 -10.95
CA LYS A 47 7.55 -20.02 -11.20
C LYS A 47 6.86 -18.72 -11.64
N THR A 48 7.49 -17.97 -12.55
CA THR A 48 7.02 -16.65 -13.03
C THR A 48 5.63 -16.67 -13.65
N ASN A 49 5.16 -17.79 -14.19
CA ASN A 49 3.81 -17.95 -14.72
C ASN A 49 2.73 -17.63 -13.68
N LYS A 50 2.99 -17.87 -12.38
CA LYS A 50 2.05 -17.52 -11.29
C LYS A 50 1.92 -16.01 -11.12
N VAL A 51 3.04 -15.29 -11.22
CA VAL A 51 3.08 -13.82 -11.16
C VAL A 51 2.36 -13.23 -12.37
N PHE A 52 2.62 -13.76 -13.58
CA PHE A 52 1.95 -13.33 -14.80
C PHE A 52 0.42 -13.47 -14.67
N PHE A 53 -0.06 -14.63 -14.26
CA PHE A 53 -1.50 -14.88 -14.09
C PHE A 53 -2.13 -13.93 -13.07
N ALA A 54 -1.49 -13.70 -11.93
CA ALA A 54 -1.98 -12.78 -10.91
C ALA A 54 -2.05 -11.34 -11.45
N SER A 55 -1.00 -10.89 -12.15
CA SER A 55 -0.95 -9.55 -12.74
C SER A 55 -1.99 -9.35 -13.82
N THR A 56 -2.22 -10.36 -14.66
CA THR A 56 -3.26 -10.32 -15.70
C THR A 56 -4.65 -10.18 -15.10
N LEU A 57 -4.99 -10.97 -14.08
CA LEU A 57 -6.29 -10.86 -13.41
C LEU A 57 -6.46 -9.50 -12.70
N GLY A 58 -5.42 -9.01 -12.04
CA GLY A 58 -5.45 -7.68 -11.43
C GLY A 58 -5.66 -6.56 -12.46
N ALA A 59 -5.01 -6.66 -13.62
CA ALA A 59 -5.20 -5.71 -14.73
C ALA A 59 -6.63 -5.75 -15.29
N ILE A 60 -7.20 -6.94 -15.48
CA ILE A 60 -8.60 -7.09 -15.95
C ILE A 60 -9.55 -6.42 -14.96
N ILE A 61 -9.42 -6.69 -13.65
CA ILE A 61 -10.26 -6.07 -12.62
C ILE A 61 -10.08 -4.56 -12.61
N ASN A 62 -8.85 -4.06 -12.71
CA ASN A 62 -8.58 -2.63 -12.80
C ASN A 62 -9.29 -1.99 -13.99
N ILE A 63 -9.19 -2.59 -15.18
CA ILE A 63 -9.85 -2.09 -16.40
C ILE A 63 -11.37 -2.08 -16.24
N LEU A 64 -11.97 -3.17 -15.79
CA LEU A 64 -13.41 -3.27 -15.59
C LEU A 64 -13.93 -2.22 -14.61
N LEU A 65 -13.24 -2.06 -13.47
CA LEU A 65 -13.61 -1.07 -12.47
C LEU A 65 -13.37 0.37 -12.96
N ASN A 66 -12.38 0.63 -13.80
CA ASN A 66 -12.21 1.93 -14.43
C ASN A 66 -13.42 2.29 -15.30
N PHE A 67 -13.90 1.35 -16.13
CA PHE A 67 -15.12 1.56 -16.94
C PHE A 67 -16.34 1.88 -16.08
N LEU A 68 -16.46 1.24 -14.92
CA LEU A 68 -17.61 1.44 -14.02
C LEU A 68 -17.49 2.70 -13.17
N LEU A 69 -16.30 3.02 -12.66
CA LEU A 69 -16.14 4.05 -11.63
C LEU A 69 -15.74 5.41 -12.18
N ILE A 70 -14.97 5.49 -13.27
CA ILE A 70 -14.53 6.77 -13.83
C ILE A 70 -15.70 7.67 -14.24
N PRO A 71 -16.78 7.19 -14.89
CA PRO A 71 -17.90 8.03 -15.27
C PRO A 71 -18.57 8.74 -14.07
N PHE A 72 -18.56 8.12 -12.89
CA PHE A 72 -19.22 8.65 -11.69
C PHE A 72 -18.26 9.41 -10.77
N PHE A 73 -17.02 8.95 -10.65
CA PHE A 73 -16.05 9.43 -9.65
C PHE A 73 -14.78 10.02 -10.25
N SER A 74 -14.67 10.10 -11.59
CA SER A 74 -13.51 10.64 -12.29
C SER A 74 -12.18 10.04 -11.76
N GLY A 75 -11.22 10.86 -11.38
CA GLY A 75 -9.91 10.42 -10.90
C GLY A 75 -9.94 9.59 -9.60
N ILE A 76 -10.91 9.83 -8.71
CA ILE A 76 -11.10 9.01 -7.49
C ILE A 76 -11.51 7.60 -7.89
N GLY A 77 -12.39 7.45 -8.89
CA GLY A 77 -12.79 6.15 -9.44
C GLY A 77 -11.59 5.36 -9.98
N ALA A 78 -10.70 6.03 -10.71
CA ALA A 78 -9.46 5.41 -11.21
C ALA A 78 -8.54 4.95 -10.08
N ALA A 79 -8.40 5.73 -9.01
CA ALA A 79 -7.59 5.37 -7.87
C ALA A 79 -8.16 4.16 -7.10
N ILE A 80 -9.48 4.09 -6.95
CA ILE A 80 -10.17 2.94 -6.34
C ILE A 80 -9.99 1.69 -7.20
N ALA A 81 -10.16 1.79 -8.51
CA ALA A 81 -9.95 0.69 -9.45
C ALA A 81 -8.51 0.16 -9.39
N THR A 82 -7.53 1.05 -9.32
CA THR A 82 -6.11 0.71 -9.18
C THR A 82 -5.85 -0.03 -7.87
N THR A 83 -6.43 0.45 -6.76
CA THR A 83 -6.33 -0.20 -5.45
C THR A 83 -6.89 -1.62 -5.50
N ALA A 84 -8.08 -1.81 -6.07
CA ALA A 84 -8.70 -3.11 -6.22
C ALA A 84 -7.87 -4.08 -7.09
N GLY A 85 -7.26 -3.57 -8.16
CA GLY A 85 -6.33 -4.34 -9.00
C GLY A 85 -5.13 -4.87 -8.20
N TYR A 86 -4.46 -4.02 -7.42
CA TYR A 86 -3.32 -4.42 -6.60
C TYR A 86 -3.70 -5.36 -5.45
N ILE A 87 -4.86 -5.15 -4.81
CA ILE A 87 -5.40 -6.08 -3.81
C ILE A 87 -5.63 -7.46 -4.43
N THR A 88 -6.18 -7.51 -5.64
CA THR A 88 -6.39 -8.77 -6.36
C THR A 88 -5.08 -9.49 -6.63
N ILE A 89 -4.05 -8.79 -7.11
CA ILE A 89 -2.72 -9.36 -7.33
C ILE A 89 -2.15 -9.91 -6.02
N LEU A 90 -2.25 -9.14 -4.93
CA LEU A 90 -1.78 -9.56 -3.63
C LEU A 90 -2.47 -10.85 -3.17
N VAL A 91 -3.80 -10.89 -3.20
CA VAL A 91 -4.60 -12.06 -2.75
C VAL A 91 -4.23 -13.31 -3.55
N ILE A 92 -4.14 -13.22 -4.88
CA ILE A 92 -3.78 -14.34 -5.73
C ILE A 92 -2.35 -14.81 -5.44
N ASN A 93 -1.40 -13.87 -5.28
CA ASN A 93 -0.03 -14.22 -4.92
C ASN A 93 0.03 -14.89 -3.55
N MET A 94 -0.71 -14.41 -2.54
CA MET A 94 -0.78 -15.02 -1.21
C MET A 94 -1.29 -16.45 -1.27
N ILE A 95 -2.42 -16.70 -1.95
CA ILE A 95 -3.00 -18.04 -2.09
C ILE A 95 -2.02 -19.00 -2.78
N ASN A 96 -1.36 -18.54 -3.83
CA ASN A 96 -0.41 -19.37 -4.57
C ASN A 96 0.87 -19.63 -3.78
N THR A 97 1.34 -18.68 -2.96
CA THR A 97 2.57 -18.81 -2.16
C THR A 97 2.42 -19.85 -1.07
N GLN A 98 1.25 -19.93 -0.44
CA GLN A 98 0.98 -20.94 0.60
C GLN A 98 1.14 -22.38 0.11
N LYS A 99 1.04 -22.60 -1.21
CA LYS A 99 1.29 -23.91 -1.84
C LYS A 99 2.78 -24.25 -2.03
N ILE A 100 3.67 -23.26 -1.87
CA ILE A 100 5.12 -23.41 -2.08
C ILE A 100 5.88 -23.26 -0.77
N LEU A 101 5.54 -22.26 0.01
CA LEU A 101 6.14 -21.90 1.29
C LEU A 101 5.02 -21.51 2.25
N LYS A 102 4.95 -22.16 3.39
CA LYS A 102 4.05 -21.74 4.48
C LYS A 102 4.60 -20.44 5.10
N ILE A 103 4.24 -19.32 4.50
CA ILE A 103 4.60 -18.00 5.05
C ILE A 103 3.48 -17.62 6.00
N ASP A 104 3.84 -17.40 7.25
CA ASP A 104 2.92 -16.84 8.24
C ASP A 104 2.79 -15.33 7.99
N LEU A 105 1.92 -15.00 7.04
CA LEU A 105 1.50 -13.63 6.81
C LEU A 105 0.43 -13.33 7.86
N ASN A 106 0.78 -12.52 8.83
CA ASN A 106 -0.16 -12.10 9.87
C ASN A 106 -1.29 -11.26 9.25
N LEU A 107 -2.26 -11.96 8.62
CA LEU A 107 -3.40 -11.37 7.92
C LEU A 107 -4.18 -10.41 8.81
N LYS A 108 -4.29 -10.73 10.10
CA LYS A 108 -4.95 -9.88 11.07
C LYS A 108 -4.28 -8.50 11.15
N ASN A 109 -2.96 -8.45 11.15
CA ASN A 109 -2.21 -7.20 11.14
C ASN A 109 -2.44 -6.39 9.86
N ILE A 110 -2.39 -7.05 8.70
CA ILE A 110 -2.60 -6.39 7.40
C ILE A 110 -4.01 -5.78 7.35
N ILE A 111 -5.02 -6.54 7.76
CA ILE A 111 -6.42 -6.07 7.78
C ILE A 111 -6.59 -4.91 8.75
N THR A 112 -6.07 -5.01 9.98
CA THR A 112 -6.17 -3.94 10.98
C THR A 112 -5.53 -2.64 10.50
N GLN A 113 -4.31 -2.73 9.93
CA GLN A 113 -3.61 -1.56 9.39
C GLN A 113 -4.36 -0.97 8.18
N SER A 114 -4.95 -1.82 7.34
CA SER A 114 -5.75 -1.38 6.20
C SER A 114 -6.99 -0.60 6.62
N ILE A 115 -7.69 -1.07 7.64
CA ILE A 115 -8.87 -0.38 8.19
C ILE A 115 -8.47 0.98 8.74
N LEU A 116 -7.37 1.07 9.50
CA LEU A 116 -6.87 2.34 10.04
C LEU A 116 -6.53 3.34 8.93
N LEU A 117 -5.86 2.88 7.87
CA LEU A 117 -5.53 3.72 6.72
C LEU A 117 -6.79 4.19 5.96
N ILE A 118 -7.81 3.34 5.82
CA ILE A 118 -9.08 3.72 5.20
C ILE A 118 -9.77 4.80 6.04
N ILE A 119 -9.82 4.65 7.37
CA ILE A 119 -10.38 5.65 8.28
C ILE A 119 -9.64 7.00 8.12
N GLU A 120 -8.32 6.96 8.03
CA GLU A 120 -7.50 8.15 7.80
C GLU A 120 -7.82 8.82 6.46
N ILE A 121 -7.90 8.04 5.37
CA ILE A 121 -8.25 8.56 4.03
C ILE A 121 -9.62 9.24 4.03
N VAL A 122 -10.62 8.58 4.62
CA VAL A 122 -11.98 9.13 4.75
C VAL A 122 -11.97 10.41 5.60
N GLY A 123 -11.25 10.43 6.71
CA GLY A 123 -11.09 11.62 7.57
C GLY A 123 -10.45 12.80 6.83
N ILE A 124 -9.46 12.54 5.99
CA ILE A 124 -8.82 13.57 5.15
C ILE A 124 -9.78 14.08 4.07
N MET A 125 -10.51 13.19 3.41
CA MET A 125 -11.45 13.55 2.33
C MET A 125 -12.64 14.36 2.85
N LEU A 126 -13.19 14.00 4.00
CA LEU A 126 -14.31 14.73 4.63
C LEU A 126 -13.92 16.12 5.18
N ASN A 127 -12.65 16.51 5.00
CA ASN A 127 -12.17 17.84 5.42
C ASN A 127 -12.45 18.19 6.89
N ILE A 128 -12.47 17.18 7.75
CA ILE A 128 -12.70 17.36 9.18
C ILE A 128 -11.52 18.17 9.74
N LYS A 129 -11.80 19.28 10.44
CA LYS A 129 -10.77 20.12 11.10
C LYS A 129 -9.83 19.28 11.99
N MET A 130 -10.32 18.15 12.50
CA MET A 130 -9.58 17.17 13.30
C MET A 130 -8.85 16.11 12.45
N GLY A 131 -8.94 16.12 11.12
CA GLY A 131 -8.31 15.10 10.27
C GLY A 131 -6.80 14.96 10.48
N SER A 132 -6.10 16.07 10.79
CA SER A 132 -4.67 16.02 11.13
C SER A 132 -4.40 15.37 12.50
N ILE A 133 -5.31 15.52 13.45
CA ILE A 133 -5.20 14.89 14.78
C ILE A 133 -5.47 13.40 14.65
N ILE A 134 -6.50 13.02 13.89
CA ILE A 134 -6.83 11.62 13.59
C ILE A 134 -5.64 10.93 12.90
N SER A 135 -5.02 11.59 11.92
CA SER A 135 -3.84 11.09 11.22
C SER A 135 -2.66 10.86 12.17
N LEU A 136 -2.39 11.79 13.10
CA LEU A 136 -1.36 11.63 14.13
C LEU A 136 -1.66 10.48 15.09
N ILE A 137 -2.92 10.34 15.52
CA ILE A 137 -3.34 9.25 16.41
C ILE A 137 -3.19 7.90 15.71
N CYS A 138 -3.64 7.78 14.44
CA CYS A 138 -3.48 6.57 13.63
C CYS A 138 -2.01 6.21 13.44
N LEU A 139 -1.16 7.19 13.14
CA LEU A 139 0.28 6.98 12.99
C LEU A 139 0.93 6.51 14.29
N MET A 140 0.63 7.15 15.42
CA MET A 140 1.11 6.71 16.72
C MET A 140 0.65 5.29 17.06
N PHE A 141 -0.61 4.96 16.76
CA PHE A 141 -1.13 3.62 16.97
C PHE A 141 -0.42 2.58 16.12
N ILE A 142 -0.17 2.85 14.83
CA ILE A 142 0.57 1.97 13.92
C ILE A 142 2.01 1.77 14.42
N LEU A 143 2.67 2.81 14.89
CA LEU A 143 4.03 2.73 15.43
C LEU A 143 4.09 1.89 16.72
N ILE A 144 3.15 2.11 17.64
CA ILE A 144 3.07 1.35 18.90
C ILE A 144 2.76 -0.12 18.61
N TYR A 145 1.82 -0.38 17.72
CA TYR A 145 1.42 -1.74 17.34
C TYR A 145 2.54 -2.53 16.67
N ASN A 146 3.36 -1.87 15.87
CA ASN A 146 4.51 -2.48 15.19
C ASN A 146 5.86 -2.29 15.92
N LYS A 147 5.84 -1.85 17.16
CA LYS A 147 7.05 -1.52 17.94
C LYS A 147 8.09 -2.66 17.93
N GLU A 148 7.67 -3.91 18.12
CA GLU A 148 8.60 -5.06 18.14
C GLU A 148 9.26 -5.28 16.77
N ASN A 149 8.49 -5.18 15.69
CA ASN A 149 9.00 -5.30 14.32
C ASN A 149 9.96 -4.16 13.98
N LEU A 150 9.66 -2.93 14.43
CA LEU A 150 10.53 -1.77 14.23
C LEU A 150 11.86 -1.92 14.98
N ILE A 151 11.82 -2.40 16.23
CA ILE A 151 13.03 -2.67 17.04
C ILE A 151 13.87 -3.76 16.38
N LEU A 152 13.23 -4.82 15.85
CA LEU A 152 13.91 -5.89 15.13
C LEU A 152 14.61 -5.37 13.87
N LEU A 153 13.93 -4.55 13.07
CA LEU A 153 14.49 -3.93 11.87
C LEU A 153 15.68 -3.02 12.21
N TYR A 154 15.55 -2.20 13.26
CA TYR A 154 16.62 -1.35 13.72
C TYR A 154 17.86 -2.17 14.15
N LYS A 155 17.69 -3.19 14.98
CA LYS A 155 18.78 -4.08 15.43
C LYS A 155 19.46 -4.78 14.25
N THR A 156 18.66 -5.29 13.30
CA THR A 156 19.18 -6.01 12.12
C THR A 156 19.91 -5.06 11.16
N GLY A 157 19.39 -3.84 10.99
CA GLY A 157 20.04 -2.79 10.19
C GLY A 157 21.38 -2.36 10.79
N VAL A 158 21.40 -2.05 12.07
CA VAL A 158 22.62 -1.65 12.79
C VAL A 158 23.68 -2.75 12.78
N SER A 159 23.28 -4.02 13.02
CA SER A 159 24.23 -5.15 13.00
C SER A 159 24.86 -5.38 11.64
N LYS A 160 24.11 -5.17 10.54
CA LYS A 160 24.64 -5.26 9.17
C LYS A 160 25.63 -4.14 8.84
N VAL A 161 25.36 -2.92 9.31
CA VAL A 161 26.25 -1.76 9.11
C VAL A 161 27.56 -1.96 9.89
N LEU A 162 27.49 -2.40 11.14
CA LEU A 162 28.66 -2.69 11.97
C LEU A 162 29.54 -3.78 11.36
N LYS A 163 28.94 -4.91 10.92
CA LYS A 163 29.70 -5.99 10.24
C LYS A 163 30.33 -5.58 8.90
N LYS A 164 29.80 -4.54 8.26
CA LYS A 164 30.41 -4.00 7.01
C LYS A 164 31.55 -3.05 7.32
N GLY A 165 31.51 -2.34 8.45
CA GLY A 165 32.60 -1.48 8.93
C GLY A 165 33.82 -2.23 9.47
N GLU A 166 33.65 -3.48 9.96
CA GLU A 166 34.75 -4.34 10.42
C GLU A 166 35.51 -5.04 9.26
N LYS A 167 34.98 -4.96 8.02
CA LYS A 167 35.61 -5.56 6.83
C LYS A 167 36.30 -4.56 5.89
N LEU A 168 36.37 -3.29 6.28
CA LEU A 168 37.12 -2.20 5.63
C LEU A 168 38.32 -1.83 6.47
#